data_3ac83ca3f28f1d75a2bdf2b718d22a43
#
_entry.id   3ac83ca3f28f1d75a2bdf2b718d22a43
#
_cell.length_a   1.000
_cell.length_b   1.000
_cell.length_c   1.000
_cell.angle_alpha   90.00
_cell.angle_beta   90.00
_cell.angle_gamma   90.00
#
_symmetry.space_group_name_H-M   'P 1'
#
loop_
_entity.id
_entity.type
_entity.pdbx_description
1 polymer ?
#
loop_
_entity_poly.entity_id
_entity_poly.type
_entity_poly.pdbx_seq_one_letter_code
_entity_poly.pdbx_strand_id
1 'polypeptide(L)'
;MVPAGTTPFSCGQVGKKPVAFAAAGFLPLELPRQTSDVVDYTERVPMLDIHAGLIPMVIETSNRGERSFDIYSRLLRERIVFVTGQVEDHMASVIVAQLLFLESENPKKDIFMYINSPGGVVTAGMAIYDTMQYIRPRVGTVCVGQAASMGSFLLAAGEPGMRVALKNARIMIHQPSGGAQGMASDIEIQAREILRIRQALNELYVKHTGKDLDTIERAMDRDKFMSADEAKIFGLIDEVADKRPLPTDADALKAA
;
A
#
# COMPACT_ATOMS: atom_id res chain seq x y z
N MET A 1 27.09 52.76 -28.19
CA MET A 1 28.37 52.12 -28.58
C MET A 1 28.33 50.68 -28.04
N VAL A 2 28.16 49.71 -28.95
CA VAL A 2 28.28 48.27 -28.73
C VAL A 2 29.68 47.89 -29.22
N PRO A 3 30.33 46.89 -28.59
CA PRO A 3 30.95 45.93 -29.47
C PRO A 3 30.48 44.48 -29.19
N ALA A 4 30.21 43.84 -30.30
CA ALA A 4 29.97 42.43 -30.48
C ALA A 4 31.28 41.62 -30.35
N GLY A 5 31.13 40.35 -29.97
CA GLY A 5 32.25 39.39 -29.96
C GLY A 5 31.77 37.99 -29.65
N THR A 6 31.13 37.35 -30.62
CA THR A 6 30.79 35.92 -30.61
C THR A 6 31.91 35.11 -31.21
N THR A 7 32.36 34.03 -30.57
CA THR A 7 33.02 32.90 -31.23
C THR A 7 32.44 31.58 -30.72
N PRO A 8 32.10 30.65 -31.60
CA PRO A 8 31.49 29.36 -31.19
C PRO A 8 32.58 28.34 -30.83
N PHE A 9 32.36 27.64 -29.75
CA PHE A 9 33.20 26.50 -29.36
C PHE A 9 32.91 25.27 -30.25
N SER A 10 33.95 24.79 -30.89
CA SER A 10 34.00 23.58 -31.69
C SER A 10 33.94 22.33 -30.82
N CYS A 11 33.03 21.42 -31.16
CA CYS A 11 32.91 20.10 -30.56
C CYS A 11 33.99 19.17 -31.13
N GLY A 12 34.96 18.79 -30.30
CA GLY A 12 35.99 17.82 -30.65
C GLY A 12 35.44 16.38 -30.60
N GLN A 13 35.54 15.70 -31.73
CA GLN A 13 35.29 14.25 -31.85
C GLN A 13 36.39 13.47 -31.16
N VAL A 14 36.06 12.65 -30.17
CA VAL A 14 36.93 11.65 -29.57
C VAL A 14 36.63 10.31 -30.21
N GLY A 15 37.55 9.87 -31.08
CA GLY A 15 37.52 8.56 -31.74
C GLY A 15 37.71 7.42 -30.73
N LYS A 16 36.78 6.49 -30.71
CA LYS A 16 36.94 5.18 -30.05
C LYS A 16 37.33 4.15 -31.10
N LYS A 17 38.50 3.54 -30.93
CA LYS A 17 38.95 2.38 -31.69
C LYS A 17 38.14 1.13 -31.31
N PRO A 18 37.78 0.25 -32.25
CA PRO A 18 37.11 -1.01 -31.92
C PRO A 18 38.12 -2.03 -31.38
N VAL A 19 37.78 -2.67 -30.29
CA VAL A 19 38.49 -3.83 -29.74
C VAL A 19 37.97 -5.08 -30.46
N ALA A 20 38.85 -5.74 -31.19
CA ALA A 20 38.56 -7.01 -31.85
C ALA A 20 38.53 -8.15 -30.82
N PHE A 21 37.40 -8.85 -30.72
CA PHE A 21 37.33 -10.15 -30.05
C PHE A 21 37.39 -11.27 -31.09
N ALA A 22 38.34 -12.17 -30.90
CA ALA A 22 38.64 -13.27 -31.79
C ALA A 22 37.52 -14.35 -31.75
N ALA A 23 37.34 -14.93 -32.93
CA ALA A 23 36.36 -15.94 -33.27
C ALA A 23 36.53 -17.26 -32.49
N ALA A 24 35.41 -17.80 -31.99
CA ALA A 24 35.23 -19.24 -31.81
C ALA A 24 34.10 -19.67 -32.76
N GLY A 25 34.39 -20.66 -33.58
CA GLY A 25 33.58 -21.04 -34.72
C GLY A 25 32.20 -21.56 -34.37
N PHE A 26 31.21 -21.02 -35.03
CA PHE A 26 29.88 -21.60 -35.13
C PHE A 26 29.54 -21.83 -36.59
N LEU A 27 29.18 -23.07 -36.93
CA LEU A 27 28.63 -23.49 -38.22
C LEU A 27 27.37 -22.66 -38.55
N PRO A 28 27.16 -22.29 -39.81
CA PRO A 28 25.94 -21.56 -40.20
C PRO A 28 24.72 -22.52 -40.19
N LEU A 29 23.75 -22.20 -39.36
CA LEU A 29 22.39 -22.75 -39.45
C LEU A 29 21.69 -22.07 -40.63
N GLU A 30 21.37 -22.85 -41.66
CA GLU A 30 20.51 -22.40 -42.77
C GLU A 30 19.12 -22.11 -42.22
N LEU A 31 18.71 -20.85 -42.29
CA LEU A 31 17.32 -20.43 -41.99
C LEU A 31 16.42 -20.81 -43.19
N PRO A 32 15.27 -21.43 -42.99
CA PRO A 32 14.30 -21.68 -44.04
C PRO A 32 13.75 -20.35 -44.60
N ARG A 33 13.58 -20.29 -45.91
CA ARG A 33 13.09 -19.13 -46.66
C ARG A 33 11.67 -18.77 -46.17
N GLN A 34 11.50 -17.49 -45.81
CA GLN A 34 10.23 -16.90 -45.43
C GLN A 34 9.20 -17.04 -46.55
N THR A 35 8.13 -17.78 -46.31
CA THR A 35 6.85 -17.58 -46.96
C THR A 35 6.10 -16.47 -46.22
N SER A 36 5.57 -15.53 -46.98
CA SER A 36 4.91 -14.33 -46.51
C SER A 36 3.49 -14.62 -46.02
N ASP A 37 3.37 -15.30 -44.89
CA ASP A 37 2.14 -15.30 -44.12
C ASP A 37 2.40 -14.53 -42.85
N VAL A 38 2.03 -13.24 -42.87
CA VAL A 38 2.04 -12.38 -41.68
C VAL A 38 0.90 -12.89 -40.79
N VAL A 39 1.25 -13.76 -39.85
CA VAL A 39 0.37 -14.08 -38.73
C VAL A 39 0.39 -12.88 -37.81
N ASP A 40 -0.74 -12.18 -37.75
CA ASP A 40 -0.95 -11.06 -36.83
C ASP A 40 -1.03 -11.58 -35.39
N TYR A 41 0.09 -11.48 -34.66
CA TYR A 41 0.17 -11.81 -33.22
C TYR A 41 -0.37 -10.70 -32.32
N THR A 42 -1.35 -9.91 -32.75
CA THR A 42 -2.03 -8.93 -31.90
C THR A 42 -3.17 -9.50 -31.06
N GLU A 43 -3.48 -10.78 -31.16
CA GLU A 43 -4.29 -11.41 -30.13
C GLU A 43 -3.45 -11.46 -28.84
N ARG A 44 -3.71 -10.48 -27.95
CA ARG A 44 -3.27 -10.53 -26.56
C ARG A 44 -3.85 -11.80 -25.95
N VAL A 45 -3.05 -12.85 -25.90
CA VAL A 45 -3.29 -13.95 -24.95
C VAL A 45 -3.42 -13.26 -23.60
N PRO A 46 -4.57 -13.34 -22.91
CA PRO A 46 -4.63 -12.80 -21.56
C PRO A 46 -3.52 -13.51 -20.79
N MET A 47 -2.51 -12.74 -20.36
CA MET A 47 -1.54 -13.26 -19.39
C MET A 47 -2.38 -13.68 -18.20
N LEU A 48 -2.64 -14.98 -18.09
CA LEU A 48 -3.10 -15.57 -16.83
C LEU A 48 -2.15 -15.05 -15.78
N ASP A 49 -2.68 -14.31 -14.86
CA ASP A 49 -1.94 -13.71 -13.75
C ASP A 49 -1.45 -14.88 -12.87
N ILE A 50 -0.26 -15.43 -13.23
CA ILE A 50 0.37 -16.57 -12.54
C ILE A 50 0.79 -16.17 -11.11
N HIS A 51 0.47 -14.95 -10.70
CA HIS A 51 0.68 -14.45 -9.34
C HIS A 51 -0.47 -14.75 -8.37
N ALA A 52 -1.48 -15.52 -8.77
CA ALA A 52 -2.36 -16.17 -7.81
C ALA A 52 -1.54 -17.25 -7.08
N GLY A 53 -0.64 -16.81 -6.18
CA GLY A 53 0.09 -17.70 -5.29
C GLY A 53 -0.92 -18.65 -4.62
N LEU A 54 -0.66 -19.95 -4.64
CA LEU A 54 -1.49 -20.94 -3.96
C LEU A 54 -1.66 -20.50 -2.51
N ILE A 55 -2.86 -20.04 -2.15
CA ILE A 55 -3.19 -19.71 -0.76
C ILE A 55 -3.16 -21.01 0.04
N PRO A 56 -2.30 -21.14 1.08
CA PRO A 56 -2.20 -22.38 1.84
C PRO A 56 -3.53 -22.71 2.53
N MET A 57 -3.89 -23.98 2.49
CA MET A 57 -5.02 -24.53 3.23
C MET A 57 -4.56 -25.07 4.58
N VAL A 58 -5.34 -24.84 5.62
CA VAL A 58 -5.14 -25.41 6.97
C VAL A 58 -6.34 -26.26 7.33
N ILE A 59 -6.08 -27.40 7.98
CA ILE A 59 -7.12 -28.34 8.45
C ILE A 59 -7.24 -28.20 9.96
N GLU A 60 -8.43 -27.89 10.42
CA GLU A 60 -8.78 -27.90 11.85
C GLU A 60 -9.54 -29.17 12.17
N THR A 61 -9.01 -29.95 13.12
CA THR A 61 -9.69 -31.14 13.64
C THR A 61 -10.44 -30.78 14.92
N SER A 62 -11.72 -31.00 14.95
CA SER A 62 -12.59 -30.76 16.11
C SER A 62 -13.39 -32.03 16.44
N ASN A 63 -14.07 -32.01 17.59
CA ASN A 63 -15.01 -33.10 17.98
C ASN A 63 -16.18 -33.32 16.99
N ARG A 64 -16.36 -32.37 16.04
CA ARG A 64 -17.39 -32.38 14.98
C ARG A 64 -16.84 -32.77 13.61
N GLY A 65 -15.57 -33.21 13.53
CA GLY A 65 -14.88 -33.57 12.31
C GLY A 65 -13.83 -32.54 11.86
N GLU A 66 -13.28 -32.79 10.69
CA GLU A 66 -12.25 -31.97 10.08
C GLU A 66 -12.90 -30.87 9.19
N ARG A 67 -12.35 -29.65 9.26
CA ARG A 67 -12.74 -28.53 8.40
C ARG A 67 -11.49 -27.93 7.78
N SER A 68 -11.54 -27.71 6.49
CA SER A 68 -10.49 -27.03 5.72
C SER A 68 -10.83 -25.55 5.56
N PHE A 69 -9.82 -24.69 5.80
CA PHE A 69 -9.90 -23.25 5.59
C PHE A 69 -8.66 -22.81 4.82
N ASP A 70 -8.79 -21.80 3.96
CA ASP A 70 -7.61 -21.06 3.56
C ASP A 70 -7.05 -20.26 4.74
N ILE A 71 -5.77 -19.91 4.70
CA ILE A 71 -5.09 -19.26 5.84
C ILE A 71 -5.72 -17.91 6.20
N TYR A 72 -6.19 -17.11 5.23
CA TYR A 72 -6.82 -15.83 5.51
C TYR A 72 -8.19 -16.00 6.17
N SER A 73 -9.02 -16.92 5.66
CA SER A 73 -10.29 -17.26 6.29
C SER A 73 -10.10 -17.80 7.71
N ARG A 74 -9.01 -18.56 7.95
CA ARG A 74 -8.71 -19.04 9.30
C ARG A 74 -8.30 -17.90 10.23
N LEU A 75 -7.49 -16.96 9.76
CA LEU A 75 -7.08 -15.78 10.54
C LEU A 75 -8.23 -14.78 10.74
N LEU A 76 -9.16 -14.69 9.81
CA LEU A 76 -10.36 -13.86 9.96
C LEU A 76 -11.21 -14.31 11.17
N ARG A 77 -11.27 -15.61 11.47
CA ARG A 77 -11.94 -16.13 12.68
C ARG A 77 -11.26 -15.65 13.97
N GLU A 78 -9.95 -15.36 13.92
CA GLU A 78 -9.22 -14.71 15.02
C GLU A 78 -9.35 -13.18 14.97
N ARG A 79 -10.28 -12.66 14.15
CA ARG A 79 -10.57 -11.24 13.96
C ARG A 79 -9.38 -10.45 13.40
N ILE A 80 -8.59 -11.10 12.56
CA ILE A 80 -7.44 -10.51 11.86
C ILE A 80 -7.82 -10.26 10.41
N VAL A 81 -7.67 -9.00 9.97
CA VAL A 81 -7.91 -8.52 8.62
C VAL A 81 -6.59 -8.06 8.01
N PHE A 82 -6.35 -8.35 6.74
CA PHE A 82 -5.12 -7.95 6.05
C PHE A 82 -5.38 -6.84 5.02
N VAL A 83 -4.57 -5.79 5.09
CA VAL A 83 -4.47 -4.72 4.09
C VAL A 83 -3.11 -4.89 3.41
N THR A 84 -3.06 -5.71 2.37
CA THR A 84 -1.79 -6.07 1.71
C THR A 84 -1.80 -5.66 0.24
N GLY A 85 -0.76 -4.94 -0.19
CA GLY A 85 -0.66 -4.42 -1.55
C GLY A 85 -1.34 -3.07 -1.72
N GLN A 86 -1.65 -2.72 -2.98
CA GLN A 86 -2.23 -1.41 -3.31
C GLN A 86 -3.67 -1.30 -2.81
N VAL A 87 -3.99 -0.16 -2.20
CA VAL A 87 -5.37 0.16 -1.79
C VAL A 87 -6.18 0.54 -3.03
N GLU A 88 -7.16 -0.30 -3.36
CA GLU A 88 -8.02 -0.17 -4.54
C GLU A 88 -9.47 -0.57 -4.19
N ASP A 89 -10.41 -0.30 -5.08
CA ASP A 89 -11.85 -0.46 -4.81
C ASP A 89 -12.24 -1.90 -4.47
N HIS A 90 -11.63 -2.89 -5.17
CA HIS A 90 -11.92 -4.30 -4.90
C HIS A 90 -11.43 -4.70 -3.49
N MET A 91 -10.17 -4.38 -3.16
CA MET A 91 -9.62 -4.62 -1.82
C MET A 91 -10.47 -3.94 -0.75
N ALA A 92 -10.82 -2.66 -0.95
CA ALA A 92 -11.62 -1.90 0.00
C ALA A 92 -12.98 -2.57 0.24
N SER A 93 -13.67 -3.00 -0.81
CA SER A 93 -14.96 -3.69 -0.71
C SER A 93 -14.85 -4.98 0.11
N VAL A 94 -13.80 -5.78 -0.10
CA VAL A 94 -13.57 -7.02 0.66
C VAL A 94 -13.29 -6.72 2.14
N ILE A 95 -12.46 -5.71 2.44
CA ILE A 95 -12.14 -5.33 3.82
C ILE A 95 -13.38 -4.79 4.53
N VAL A 96 -14.16 -3.92 3.89
CA VAL A 96 -15.43 -3.41 4.42
C VAL A 96 -16.39 -4.56 4.77
N ALA A 97 -16.54 -5.54 3.86
CA ALA A 97 -17.37 -6.71 4.11
C ALA A 97 -16.86 -7.54 5.30
N GLN A 98 -15.54 -7.73 5.43
CA GLN A 98 -14.94 -8.43 6.56
C GLN A 98 -15.17 -7.70 7.90
N LEU A 99 -15.03 -6.38 7.92
CA LEU A 99 -15.26 -5.57 9.13
C LEU A 99 -16.72 -5.66 9.57
N LEU A 100 -17.68 -5.52 8.66
CA LEU A 100 -19.11 -5.66 8.95
C LEU A 100 -19.48 -7.08 9.40
N PHE A 101 -18.90 -8.09 8.78
CA PHE A 101 -19.09 -9.48 9.18
C PHE A 101 -18.58 -9.71 10.61
N LEU A 102 -17.39 -9.24 10.96
CA LEU A 102 -16.81 -9.39 12.28
C LEU A 102 -17.62 -8.63 13.35
N GLU A 103 -18.17 -7.46 13.02
CA GLU A 103 -19.11 -6.75 13.90
C GLU A 103 -20.36 -7.58 14.15
N SER A 104 -20.96 -8.16 13.10
CA SER A 104 -22.17 -8.97 13.23
C SER A 104 -21.97 -10.22 14.09
N GLU A 105 -20.76 -10.84 14.05
CA GLU A 105 -20.42 -11.98 14.89
C GLU A 105 -20.27 -11.61 16.38
N ASN A 106 -19.52 -10.54 16.65
CA ASN A 106 -19.34 -10.08 18.03
C ASN A 106 -18.94 -8.59 18.06
N PRO A 107 -19.86 -7.68 18.38
CA PRO A 107 -19.61 -6.25 18.40
C PRO A 107 -18.74 -5.76 19.57
N LYS A 108 -18.39 -6.64 20.53
CA LYS A 108 -17.61 -6.29 21.72
C LYS A 108 -16.15 -6.70 21.65
N LYS A 109 -15.78 -7.58 20.71
CA LYS A 109 -14.40 -8.05 20.55
C LYS A 109 -13.66 -7.18 19.55
N ASP A 110 -12.43 -6.82 19.88
CA ASP A 110 -11.54 -6.03 19.03
C ASP A 110 -11.23 -6.74 17.70
N ILE A 111 -10.92 -5.94 16.69
CA ILE A 111 -10.46 -6.39 15.37
C ILE A 111 -9.04 -5.87 15.20
N PHE A 112 -8.15 -6.66 14.59
CA PHE A 112 -6.80 -6.24 14.28
C PHE A 112 -6.56 -6.23 12.77
N MET A 113 -6.13 -5.08 12.25
CA MET A 113 -5.84 -4.88 10.84
C MET A 113 -4.33 -4.85 10.62
N TYR A 114 -3.81 -5.85 9.89
CA TYR A 114 -2.39 -5.97 9.55
C TYR A 114 -2.13 -5.29 8.21
N ILE A 115 -1.26 -4.28 8.20
CA ILE A 115 -1.05 -3.40 7.06
C ILE A 115 0.35 -3.60 6.50
N ASN A 116 0.41 -3.96 5.21
CA ASN A 116 1.62 -3.96 4.38
C ASN A 116 1.26 -3.39 3.00
N SER A 117 1.20 -2.07 2.91
CA SER A 117 0.65 -1.38 1.74
C SER A 117 1.48 -0.16 1.34
N PRO A 118 1.71 0.04 0.04
CA PRO A 118 2.28 1.28 -0.51
C PRO A 118 1.26 2.44 -0.55
N GLY A 119 0.00 2.20 -0.16
CA GLY A 119 -1.12 3.13 -0.35
C GLY A 119 -1.89 2.87 -1.65
N GLY A 120 -2.59 3.87 -2.16
CA GLY A 120 -3.39 3.75 -3.37
C GLY A 120 -4.51 4.78 -3.46
N VAL A 121 -5.68 4.34 -3.94
CA VAL A 121 -6.83 5.20 -4.23
C VAL A 121 -7.42 5.78 -2.95
N VAL A 122 -7.52 7.12 -2.88
CA VAL A 122 -7.99 7.82 -1.68
C VAL A 122 -9.42 7.42 -1.32
N THR A 123 -10.33 7.37 -2.28
CA THR A 123 -11.74 7.01 -2.03
C THR A 123 -11.90 5.58 -1.51
N ALA A 124 -11.10 4.65 -2.02
CA ALA A 124 -11.05 3.27 -1.53
C ALA A 124 -10.55 3.21 -0.08
N GLY A 125 -9.49 3.96 0.23
CA GLY A 125 -8.99 4.08 1.61
C GLY A 125 -9.97 4.74 2.56
N MET A 126 -10.69 5.77 2.10
CA MET A 126 -11.74 6.43 2.90
C MET A 126 -12.93 5.48 3.20
N ALA A 127 -13.30 4.61 2.27
CA ALA A 127 -14.34 3.61 2.52
C ALA A 127 -13.95 2.65 3.66
N ILE A 128 -12.68 2.22 3.70
CA ILE A 128 -12.16 1.41 4.82
C ILE A 128 -12.16 2.24 6.12
N TYR A 129 -11.63 3.46 6.07
CA TYR A 129 -11.54 4.36 7.21
C TYR A 129 -12.91 4.61 7.85
N ASP A 130 -13.88 5.03 7.05
CA ASP A 130 -15.23 5.33 7.54
C ASP A 130 -15.87 4.09 8.16
N THR A 131 -15.64 2.91 7.58
CA THR A 131 -16.13 1.64 8.16
C THR A 131 -15.46 1.33 9.49
N MET A 132 -14.12 1.54 9.62
CA MET A 132 -13.42 1.38 10.89
C MET A 132 -13.98 2.27 11.99
N GLN A 133 -14.39 3.51 11.64
CA GLN A 133 -14.98 4.46 12.60
C GLN A 133 -16.47 4.19 12.87
N TYR A 134 -17.18 3.57 11.93
CA TYR A 134 -18.62 3.33 11.99
C TYR A 134 -18.99 2.11 12.84
N ILE A 135 -18.20 1.03 12.76
CA ILE A 135 -18.48 -0.21 13.49
C ILE A 135 -18.22 -0.08 14.99
N ARG A 136 -18.89 -0.89 15.80
CA ARG A 136 -18.75 -0.88 17.27
C ARG A 136 -17.44 -1.49 17.80
N PRO A 137 -16.89 -2.56 17.22
CA PRO A 137 -15.60 -3.09 17.64
C PRO A 137 -14.50 -2.06 17.49
N ARG A 138 -13.57 -2.02 18.45
CA ARG A 138 -12.34 -1.23 18.28
C ARG A 138 -11.47 -1.90 17.22
N VAL A 139 -10.86 -1.09 16.36
CA VAL A 139 -9.98 -1.59 15.31
C VAL A 139 -8.53 -1.19 15.63
N GLY A 140 -7.75 -2.15 16.09
CA GLY A 140 -6.30 -1.99 16.23
C GLY A 140 -5.60 -2.16 14.88
N THR A 141 -4.46 -1.48 14.70
CA THR A 141 -3.69 -1.53 13.46
C THR A 141 -2.24 -1.93 13.72
N VAL A 142 -1.70 -2.79 12.84
CA VAL A 142 -0.33 -3.31 12.96
C VAL A 142 0.39 -3.16 11.62
N CYS A 143 1.41 -2.31 11.57
CA CYS A 143 2.25 -2.19 10.37
C CYS A 143 3.28 -3.31 10.31
N VAL A 144 3.25 -4.09 9.22
CA VAL A 144 4.20 -5.16 8.89
C VAL A 144 4.87 -4.82 7.57
N GLY A 145 6.18 -4.60 7.58
CA GLY A 145 6.94 -4.20 6.38
C GLY A 145 6.78 -2.72 6.07
N GLN A 146 5.65 -2.29 5.49
CA GLN A 146 5.43 -0.87 5.21
C GLN A 146 3.97 -0.43 5.33
N ALA A 147 3.80 0.84 5.69
CA ALA A 147 2.54 1.57 5.57
C ALA A 147 2.84 2.94 4.95
N ALA A 148 2.51 3.12 3.68
CA ALA A 148 2.79 4.35 2.95
C ALA A 148 1.49 4.99 2.43
N SER A 149 1.45 6.34 2.37
CA SER A 149 0.31 7.08 1.81
C SER A 149 -1.02 6.67 2.46
N MET A 150 -2.01 6.20 1.70
CA MET A 150 -3.26 5.68 2.28
C MET A 150 -3.05 4.53 3.28
N GLY A 151 -1.98 3.74 3.14
CA GLY A 151 -1.63 2.71 4.13
C GLY A 151 -1.23 3.31 5.48
N SER A 152 -0.47 4.41 5.49
CA SER A 152 -0.11 5.12 6.72
C SER A 152 -1.30 5.84 7.36
N PHE A 153 -2.22 6.32 6.53
CA PHE A 153 -3.47 6.91 7.00
C PHE A 153 -4.33 5.88 7.74
N LEU A 154 -4.53 4.69 7.15
CA LEU A 154 -5.26 3.60 7.80
C LEU A 154 -4.55 3.11 9.07
N LEU A 155 -3.22 3.10 9.10
CA LEU A 155 -2.44 2.78 10.30
C LEU A 155 -2.72 3.77 11.43
N ALA A 156 -2.64 5.07 11.13
CA ALA A 156 -2.88 6.13 12.11
C ALA A 156 -4.35 6.19 12.58
N ALA A 157 -5.28 5.70 11.76
CA ALA A 157 -6.72 5.68 12.02
C ALA A 157 -7.18 4.57 13.00
N GLY A 158 -6.28 3.71 13.43
CA GLY A 158 -6.56 2.70 14.45
C GLY A 158 -6.96 3.30 15.79
N GLU A 159 -7.57 2.48 16.65
CA GLU A 159 -7.96 2.87 18.01
C GLU A 159 -6.74 3.36 18.79
N PRO A 160 -6.81 4.51 19.45
CA PRO A 160 -5.73 5.02 20.31
C PRO A 160 -5.28 3.98 21.34
N GLY A 161 -3.95 3.77 21.42
CA GLY A 161 -3.33 2.74 22.26
C GLY A 161 -3.24 1.35 21.59
N MET A 162 -3.80 1.19 20.38
CA MET A 162 -3.78 -0.08 19.63
C MET A 162 -3.13 0.05 18.25
N ARG A 163 -2.38 1.12 18.00
CA ARG A 163 -1.66 1.36 16.75
C ARG A 163 -0.20 0.95 16.92
N VAL A 164 0.21 -0.09 16.22
CA VAL A 164 1.51 -0.74 16.41
C VAL A 164 2.28 -0.77 15.10
N ALA A 165 3.59 -0.63 15.14
CA ALA A 165 4.47 -0.99 14.04
C ALA A 165 5.52 -1.99 14.51
N LEU A 166 5.85 -2.97 13.65
CA LEU A 166 7.01 -3.82 13.91
C LEU A 166 8.29 -3.00 13.73
N LYS A 167 9.34 -3.36 14.46
CA LYS A 167 10.59 -2.60 14.61
C LYS A 167 11.21 -2.13 13.29
N ASN A 168 11.18 -2.96 12.27
CA ASN A 168 11.78 -2.66 10.97
C ASN A 168 10.76 -2.17 9.93
N ALA A 169 9.53 -1.84 10.36
CA ALA A 169 8.52 -1.30 9.48
C ALA A 169 8.88 0.13 9.04
N ARG A 170 8.51 0.46 7.81
CA ARG A 170 8.69 1.78 7.21
C ARG A 170 7.33 2.43 7.03
N ILE A 171 7.21 3.65 7.52
CA ILE A 171 6.00 4.45 7.40
C ILE A 171 6.28 5.66 6.50
N MET A 172 5.36 6.04 5.63
CA MET A 172 5.51 7.22 4.79
C MET A 172 4.19 7.97 4.69
N ILE A 173 4.26 9.29 4.90
CA ILE A 173 3.17 10.22 4.70
C ILE A 173 3.50 11.21 3.59
N HIS A 174 2.50 11.61 2.83
CA HIS A 174 2.57 12.67 1.83
C HIS A 174 1.17 13.18 1.46
N GLN A 175 1.10 14.33 0.80
CA GLN A 175 -0.16 14.86 0.28
C GLN A 175 -0.73 13.96 -0.84
N PRO A 176 -2.06 13.97 -1.06
CA PRO A 176 -2.66 13.23 -2.17
C PRO A 176 -2.11 13.73 -3.50
N SER A 177 -1.75 12.80 -4.38
CA SER A 177 -1.42 13.11 -5.76
C SER A 177 -2.66 13.01 -6.63
N GLY A 178 -2.77 13.90 -7.59
CA GLY A 178 -3.85 13.89 -8.56
C GLY A 178 -3.46 14.63 -9.82
N GLY A 179 -4.23 14.43 -10.88
CA GLY A 179 -4.09 15.13 -12.14
C GLY A 179 -5.46 15.35 -12.77
N ALA A 180 -5.54 16.36 -13.64
CA ALA A 180 -6.75 16.64 -14.40
C ALA A 180 -6.40 16.91 -15.86
N GLN A 181 -7.27 16.46 -16.77
CA GLN A 181 -7.16 16.67 -18.19
C GLN A 181 -8.55 16.97 -18.75
N GLY A 182 -8.65 17.88 -19.70
CA GLY A 182 -9.91 18.28 -20.29
C GLY A 182 -10.00 19.77 -20.56
N MET A 183 -11.21 20.31 -20.60
CA MET A 183 -11.45 21.75 -20.75
C MET A 183 -11.03 22.52 -19.48
N ALA A 184 -10.74 23.81 -19.61
CA ALA A 184 -10.29 24.65 -18.47
C ALA A 184 -11.24 24.57 -17.27
N SER A 185 -12.54 24.57 -17.49
CA SER A 185 -13.56 24.44 -16.44
C SER A 185 -13.48 23.08 -15.72
N ASP A 186 -13.24 21.99 -16.45
CA ASP A 186 -13.12 20.64 -15.86
C ASP A 186 -11.86 20.53 -15.01
N ILE A 187 -10.74 21.09 -15.50
CA ILE A 187 -9.48 21.16 -14.76
C ILE A 187 -9.65 21.93 -13.44
N GLU A 188 -10.36 23.07 -13.50
CA GLU A 188 -10.63 23.89 -12.30
C GLU A 188 -11.48 23.12 -11.26
N ILE A 189 -12.52 22.41 -11.70
CA ILE A 189 -13.36 21.57 -10.82
C ILE A 189 -12.51 20.49 -10.15
N GLN A 190 -11.70 19.77 -10.92
CA GLN A 190 -10.84 18.72 -10.40
C GLN A 190 -9.78 19.26 -9.44
N ALA A 191 -9.18 20.41 -9.76
CA ALA A 191 -8.20 21.03 -8.88
C ALA A 191 -8.81 21.42 -7.52
N ARG A 192 -10.02 21.99 -7.51
CA ARG A 192 -10.74 22.31 -6.26
C ARG A 192 -11.02 21.04 -5.45
N GLU A 193 -11.44 19.95 -6.09
CA GLU A 193 -11.71 18.70 -5.40
C GLU A 193 -10.44 18.09 -4.79
N ILE A 194 -9.30 18.12 -5.51
CA ILE A 194 -8.01 17.66 -4.99
C ILE A 194 -7.61 18.46 -3.74
N LEU A 195 -7.78 19.78 -3.77
CA LEU A 195 -7.49 20.67 -2.62
C LEU A 195 -8.42 20.36 -1.44
N ARG A 196 -9.70 20.11 -1.69
CA ARG A 196 -10.68 19.70 -0.65
C ARG A 196 -10.28 18.37 0.01
N ILE A 197 -9.90 17.38 -0.80
CA ILE A 197 -9.44 16.07 -0.31
C ILE A 197 -8.16 16.23 0.52
N ARG A 198 -7.19 17.03 0.05
CA ARG A 198 -5.97 17.33 0.78
C ARG A 198 -6.26 17.90 2.17
N GLN A 199 -7.13 18.91 2.24
CA GLN A 199 -7.50 19.53 3.51
C GLN A 199 -8.18 18.51 4.44
N ALA A 200 -9.14 17.75 3.95
CA ALA A 200 -9.84 16.73 4.74
C ALA A 200 -8.85 15.67 5.31
N LEU A 201 -7.91 15.19 4.50
CA LEU A 201 -6.89 14.25 4.96
C LEU A 201 -5.97 14.87 6.02
N ASN A 202 -5.55 16.13 5.85
CA ASN A 202 -4.74 16.83 6.84
C ASN A 202 -5.47 16.94 8.18
N GLU A 203 -6.75 17.32 8.18
CA GLU A 203 -7.58 17.40 9.38
C GLU A 203 -7.73 16.03 10.08
N LEU A 204 -7.87 14.96 9.31
CA LEU A 204 -7.92 13.61 9.85
C LEU A 204 -6.57 13.17 10.45
N TYR A 205 -5.44 13.52 9.83
CA TYR A 205 -4.13 13.29 10.46
C TYR A 205 -3.96 14.11 11.76
N VAL A 206 -4.42 15.37 11.79
CA VAL A 206 -4.47 16.17 13.03
C VAL A 206 -5.23 15.42 14.12
N LYS A 207 -6.44 14.93 13.81
CA LYS A 207 -7.30 14.17 14.72
C LYS A 207 -6.58 12.95 15.30
N HIS A 208 -5.90 12.18 14.46
CA HIS A 208 -5.31 10.89 14.86
C HIS A 208 -3.91 11.02 15.46
N THR A 209 -3.14 12.03 15.08
CA THR A 209 -1.76 12.22 15.58
C THR A 209 -1.66 13.18 16.75
N GLY A 210 -2.68 14.03 16.95
CA GLY A 210 -2.63 15.12 17.93
C GLY A 210 -1.68 16.25 17.57
N LYS A 211 -1.11 16.28 16.36
CA LYS A 211 -0.28 17.39 15.87
C LYS A 211 -1.17 18.55 15.37
N ASP A 212 -0.63 19.75 15.37
CA ASP A 212 -1.29 20.91 14.76
C ASP A 212 -1.30 20.81 13.21
N LEU A 213 -2.24 21.53 12.60
CA LEU A 213 -2.45 21.49 11.16
C LEU A 213 -1.22 21.90 10.36
N ASP A 214 -0.53 22.96 10.78
CA ASP A 214 0.66 23.49 10.11
C ASP A 214 1.81 22.47 10.13
N THR A 215 1.97 21.73 11.22
CA THR A 215 2.94 20.62 11.31
C THR A 215 2.58 19.48 10.35
N ILE A 216 1.30 19.12 10.24
CA ILE A 216 0.83 18.08 9.30
C ILE A 216 1.04 18.55 7.86
N GLU A 217 0.62 19.76 7.50
CA GLU A 217 0.76 20.30 6.15
C GLU A 217 2.22 20.33 5.67
N ARG A 218 3.13 20.80 6.52
CA ARG A 218 4.57 20.78 6.21
C ARG A 218 5.12 19.36 6.10
N ALA A 219 4.70 18.45 6.96
CA ALA A 219 5.17 17.07 6.93
C ALA A 219 4.68 16.30 5.71
N MET A 220 3.49 16.63 5.21
CA MET A 220 2.86 15.96 4.06
C MET A 220 3.13 16.65 2.73
N ASP A 221 3.84 17.77 2.69
CA ASP A 221 4.11 18.48 1.43
C ASP A 221 4.90 17.62 0.42
N ARG A 222 5.81 16.79 0.91
CA ARG A 222 6.60 15.81 0.15
C ARG A 222 6.66 14.49 0.90
N ASP A 223 7.18 13.46 0.23
CA ASP A 223 7.37 12.15 0.83
C ASP A 223 8.19 12.25 2.11
N LYS A 224 7.57 11.96 3.24
CA LYS A 224 8.22 11.89 4.54
C LYS A 224 8.25 10.43 5.01
N PHE A 225 9.42 9.82 4.84
CA PHE A 225 9.68 8.47 5.36
C PHE A 225 10.06 8.53 6.84
N MET A 226 9.58 7.56 7.58
CA MET A 226 9.81 7.41 9.02
C MET A 226 10.05 5.94 9.36
N SER A 227 11.01 5.68 10.24
CA SER A 227 11.13 4.43 10.98
C SER A 227 9.95 4.26 11.94
N ALA A 228 9.80 3.09 12.51
CA ALA A 228 8.76 2.83 13.52
C ALA A 228 8.89 3.78 14.73
N ASP A 229 10.12 4.02 15.21
CA ASP A 229 10.37 4.92 16.35
C ASP A 229 10.02 6.38 16.01
N GLU A 230 10.40 6.86 14.83
CA GLU A 230 10.05 8.21 14.38
C GLU A 230 8.52 8.36 14.19
N ALA A 231 7.84 7.33 13.68
CA ALA A 231 6.39 7.33 13.52
C ALA A 231 5.67 7.38 14.87
N LYS A 232 6.22 6.72 15.91
CA LYS A 232 5.72 6.82 17.28
C LYS A 232 5.89 8.23 17.84
N ILE A 233 7.06 8.84 17.69
CA ILE A 233 7.32 10.23 18.13
C ILE A 233 6.41 11.21 17.36
N PHE A 234 6.15 10.94 16.09
CA PHE A 234 5.24 11.75 15.28
C PHE A 234 3.77 11.59 15.69
N GLY A 235 3.39 10.48 16.31
CA GLY A 235 2.03 10.20 16.79
C GLY A 235 1.19 9.36 15.80
N LEU A 236 1.80 8.79 14.76
CA LEU A 236 1.10 7.89 13.83
C LEU A 236 0.80 6.53 14.45
N ILE A 237 1.61 6.10 15.41
CA ILE A 237 1.45 4.86 16.16
C ILE A 237 1.68 5.08 17.64
N ASP A 238 1.23 4.13 18.45
CA ASP A 238 1.35 4.16 19.90
C ASP A 238 2.52 3.31 20.41
N GLU A 239 2.84 2.22 19.69
CA GLU A 239 3.85 1.25 20.14
C GLU A 239 4.72 0.73 18.99
N VAL A 240 5.99 0.47 19.30
CA VAL A 240 6.92 -0.28 18.44
C VAL A 240 7.12 -1.66 19.04
N ALA A 241 6.70 -2.71 18.32
CA ALA A 241 6.77 -4.08 18.82
C ALA A 241 7.95 -4.84 18.21
N ASP A 242 8.79 -5.39 19.08
CA ASP A 242 9.86 -6.33 18.72
C ASP A 242 9.35 -7.79 18.78
N LYS A 243 8.52 -8.08 19.78
CA LYS A 243 7.94 -9.41 20.02
C LYS A 243 6.46 -9.26 20.37
N ARG A 244 5.68 -10.23 19.92
CA ARG A 244 4.28 -10.31 20.36
C ARG A 244 4.27 -10.59 21.87
N PRO A 245 3.53 -9.81 22.68
CA PRO A 245 3.39 -10.11 24.10
C PRO A 245 2.89 -11.54 24.30
N LEU A 246 3.44 -12.23 25.28
CA LEU A 246 2.87 -13.52 25.68
C LEU A 246 1.45 -13.29 26.22
N PRO A 247 0.50 -14.20 25.96
CA PRO A 247 -0.82 -14.13 26.57
C PRO A 247 -0.67 -14.05 28.08
N THR A 248 -1.32 -13.07 28.69
CA THR A 248 -1.40 -13.02 30.16
C THR A 248 -2.42 -14.06 30.65
N ASP A 249 -2.33 -14.46 31.92
CA ASP A 249 -3.31 -15.40 32.52
C ASP A 249 -4.74 -14.87 32.38
N ALA A 250 -4.93 -13.54 32.30
CA ALA A 250 -6.21 -12.89 32.04
C ALA A 250 -6.72 -13.13 30.60
N ASP A 251 -5.82 -13.27 29.62
CA ASP A 251 -6.19 -13.55 28.22
C ASP A 251 -6.50 -15.05 28.04
N ALA A 252 -5.80 -15.91 28.77
CA ALA A 252 -6.07 -17.36 28.80
C ALA A 252 -7.46 -17.66 29.39
N LEU A 253 -7.88 -16.91 30.43
CA LEU A 253 -9.22 -17.03 31.04
C LEU A 253 -10.36 -16.50 30.14
N LYS A 254 -10.07 -15.63 29.17
CA LYS A 254 -11.07 -15.13 28.21
C LYS A 254 -11.22 -16.04 26.98
N ALA A 255 -10.27 -16.92 26.74
CA ALA A 255 -10.24 -17.85 25.61
C ALA A 255 -10.85 -19.23 25.96
N ALA A 256 -11.06 -19.54 27.22
CA ALA A 256 -11.73 -20.73 27.73
C ALA A 256 -13.24 -20.49 27.89
#